data_de611a289188200b7bc9bcdf32577144
#
_entry.id   de611a289188200b7bc9bcdf32577144
#
_cell.length_a   1.000
_cell.length_b   1.000
_cell.length_c   1.000
_cell.angle_alpha   90.00
_cell.angle_beta   90.00
_cell.angle_gamma   90.00
#
_symmetry.space_group_name_H-M   'P 1'
#
loop_
_entity.id
_entity.type
_entity.pdbx_description
1 polymer ?
#
loop_
_entity_poly.entity_id
_entity_poly.type
_entity_poly.pdbx_seq_one_letter_code
_entity_poly.pdbx_strand_id
1 'polypeptide(L)'
;MKPSRAAQALVAALALIACLAWSAEDDKTGGTPTNFGIKDGSLPENPREYRRNGYDIYPTWPVSKELPNDVFTFARIRYNSAYGGRWSRGGGRQWSTDYPDSDLNMSYRLQQLTSLQVNPNGAIVDIVAEQMRHYPFLYMIEVGHISITDEEAKTMRDYMLNGGFIMVDDFWGTEAWENFEVALKQIWPDRKIEEIPLEHEIFHMVFPIKVKPQIPHIRYAEYVINQGITYEFDKPGSEHVHYRGVFDDKRRLMMVICWNTDTGEGWEQEGSDPWYFREFSEKYAYPLGINIIFYALTH
;
A
#
# COMPACT_ATOMS: atom_id res chain seq x y z
N MET A 1 -15.44 -29.47 -0.18
CA MET A 1 -14.98 -30.20 -1.38
C MET A 1 -13.83 -29.42 -1.99
N LYS A 2 -12.64 -30.00 -2.07
CA LYS A 2 -11.49 -29.31 -2.70
C LYS A 2 -11.76 -29.16 -4.21
N PRO A 3 -11.51 -27.99 -4.81
CA PRO A 3 -11.68 -27.81 -6.26
C PRO A 3 -10.76 -28.77 -7.03
N SER A 4 -11.25 -29.26 -8.16
CA SER A 4 -10.48 -30.19 -8.97
C SER A 4 -9.25 -29.51 -9.58
N ARG A 5 -8.17 -30.28 -9.84
CA ARG A 5 -6.94 -29.77 -10.49
C ARG A 5 -7.23 -29.08 -11.85
N ALA A 6 -8.31 -29.48 -12.52
CA ALA A 6 -8.76 -28.84 -13.75
C ALA A 6 -9.32 -27.42 -13.54
N ALA A 7 -10.02 -27.18 -12.44
CA ALA A 7 -10.54 -25.83 -12.12
C ALA A 7 -9.39 -24.87 -11.73
N GLN A 8 -8.38 -25.37 -11.03
CA GLN A 8 -7.19 -24.58 -10.69
C GLN A 8 -6.34 -24.24 -11.92
N ALA A 9 -6.23 -25.18 -12.88
CA ALA A 9 -5.54 -24.93 -14.14
C ALA A 9 -6.29 -23.94 -15.04
N LEU A 10 -7.62 -23.93 -15.00
CA LEU A 10 -8.42 -22.99 -15.79
C LEU A 10 -8.32 -21.54 -15.28
N VAL A 11 -8.28 -21.36 -13.95
CA VAL A 11 -8.11 -20.03 -13.33
C VAL A 11 -6.68 -19.50 -13.62
N ALA A 12 -5.67 -20.35 -13.54
CA ALA A 12 -4.29 -19.99 -13.88
C ALA A 12 -4.12 -19.65 -15.37
N ALA A 13 -4.80 -20.39 -16.26
CA ALA A 13 -4.75 -20.15 -17.71
C ALA A 13 -5.46 -18.85 -18.11
N LEU A 14 -6.59 -18.52 -17.47
CA LEU A 14 -7.31 -17.25 -17.72
C LEU A 14 -6.51 -16.04 -17.20
N ALA A 15 -5.78 -16.17 -16.10
CA ALA A 15 -4.88 -15.14 -15.61
C ALA A 15 -3.69 -14.90 -16.56
N LEU A 16 -3.11 -15.97 -17.13
CA LEU A 16 -2.01 -15.85 -18.10
C LEU A 16 -2.46 -15.25 -19.44
N ILE A 17 -3.68 -15.53 -19.90
CA ILE A 17 -4.20 -14.99 -21.17
C ILE A 17 -4.53 -13.50 -21.02
N ALA A 18 -4.98 -13.04 -19.85
CA ALA A 18 -5.19 -11.62 -19.57
C ALA A 18 -3.85 -10.83 -19.57
N CYS A 19 -2.76 -11.41 -19.06
CA CYS A 19 -1.44 -10.79 -19.09
C CYS A 19 -0.82 -10.71 -20.50
N LEU A 20 -1.14 -11.66 -21.39
CA LEU A 20 -0.58 -11.69 -22.74
C LEU A 20 -1.31 -10.81 -23.75
N ALA A 21 -2.55 -10.39 -23.46
CA ALA A 21 -3.34 -9.57 -24.37
C ALA A 21 -3.05 -8.06 -24.28
N TRP A 22 -2.25 -7.62 -23.30
CA TRP A 22 -1.99 -6.20 -23.11
C TRP A 22 -0.58 -5.73 -23.55
N SER A 23 0.21 -6.55 -24.18
CA SER A 23 1.56 -6.17 -24.66
C SER A 23 1.59 -5.41 -25.99
N ALA A 24 0.50 -4.84 -26.46
CA ALA A 24 0.45 -4.19 -27.78
C ALA A 24 -0.45 -2.95 -27.79
N GLU A 25 -0.01 -1.88 -27.14
CA GLU A 25 -0.27 -0.52 -27.62
C GLU A 25 0.80 0.42 -27.03
N ASP A 26 1.79 0.71 -27.86
CA ASP A 26 2.80 1.75 -27.60
C ASP A 26 2.13 3.13 -27.64
N ASP A 27 2.14 3.87 -26.52
CA ASP A 27 2.03 5.31 -26.58
C ASP A 27 3.30 5.96 -26.01
N LYS A 28 3.98 6.66 -26.92
CA LYS A 28 5.24 7.36 -26.69
C LYS A 28 4.95 8.76 -26.18
N THR A 29 5.05 9.00 -24.88
CA THR A 29 5.40 10.34 -24.40
C THR A 29 6.19 10.23 -23.10
N GLY A 30 7.52 10.10 -23.24
CA GLY A 30 8.44 10.25 -22.14
C GLY A 30 8.63 11.72 -21.76
N GLY A 31 8.36 12.04 -20.53
CA GLY A 31 8.67 13.31 -19.91
C GLY A 31 8.54 13.21 -18.41
N THR A 32 9.67 13.23 -17.71
CA THR A 32 9.73 13.34 -16.24
C THR A 32 9.08 14.66 -15.80
N PRO A 33 7.95 14.68 -15.08
CA PRO A 33 7.32 15.93 -14.65
C PRO A 33 7.93 16.42 -13.34
N THR A 34 8.63 17.54 -13.42
CA THR A 34 9.03 18.32 -12.25
C THR A 34 8.09 19.51 -12.14
N ASN A 35 7.12 19.45 -11.25
CA ASN A 35 6.51 20.54 -10.48
C ASN A 35 5.06 20.23 -10.11
N PHE A 36 4.82 20.00 -8.82
CA PHE A 36 3.48 19.87 -8.25
C PHE A 36 2.91 21.27 -7.97
N GLY A 37 1.93 21.68 -8.78
CA GLY A 37 1.22 22.96 -8.58
C GLY A 37 0.15 22.86 -7.50
N ILE A 38 0.54 22.78 -6.23
CA ILE A 38 -0.39 22.94 -5.09
C ILE A 38 -0.46 24.44 -4.76
N LYS A 39 -1.59 25.08 -5.03
CA LYS A 39 -1.73 26.52 -4.87
C LYS A 39 -1.90 27.01 -3.43
N ASP A 40 -2.32 26.19 -2.49
CA ASP A 40 -2.65 26.62 -1.11
C ASP A 40 -2.15 25.68 -0.01
N GLY A 41 -1.36 24.67 -0.37
CA GLY A 41 -0.82 23.72 0.61
C GLY A 41 -1.80 22.62 1.07
N SER A 42 -3.04 22.57 0.61
CA SER A 42 -3.98 21.46 0.85
C SER A 42 -3.96 20.47 -0.31
N LEU A 43 -3.98 19.18 0.01
CA LEU A 43 -4.23 18.14 -1.00
C LEU A 43 -5.74 17.94 -1.11
N PRO A 44 -6.27 17.67 -2.33
CA PRO A 44 -7.68 17.36 -2.50
C PRO A 44 -8.02 16.05 -1.78
N GLU A 45 -9.23 15.95 -1.26
CA GLU A 45 -9.75 14.72 -0.64
C GLU A 45 -9.96 13.62 -1.68
N ASN A 46 -10.26 14.01 -2.91
CA ASN A 46 -10.38 13.10 -4.03
C ASN A 46 -9.07 13.04 -4.82
N PRO A 47 -8.39 11.90 -4.90
CA PRO A 47 -7.14 11.73 -5.65
C PRO A 47 -7.23 12.20 -7.10
N ARG A 48 -8.41 12.10 -7.73
CA ARG A 48 -8.60 12.51 -9.12
C ARG A 48 -8.61 14.02 -9.34
N GLU A 49 -8.78 14.79 -8.30
CA GLU A 49 -8.66 16.25 -8.35
C GLU A 49 -7.19 16.68 -8.30
N TYR A 50 -6.31 15.78 -7.92
CA TYR A 50 -4.87 15.97 -7.92
C TYR A 50 -4.32 15.77 -9.33
N ARG A 51 -4.32 16.83 -10.13
CA ARG A 51 -3.87 16.78 -11.51
C ARG A 51 -2.36 16.89 -11.60
N ARG A 52 -1.71 15.86 -12.05
CA ARG A 52 -0.32 15.91 -12.50
C ARG A 52 -0.29 16.50 -13.91
N ASN A 53 0.13 17.77 -14.05
CA ASN A 53 0.24 18.49 -15.33
C ASN A 53 -1.03 18.56 -16.20
N GLY A 54 -2.22 18.45 -15.61
CA GLY A 54 -3.48 18.62 -16.33
C GLY A 54 -3.97 17.41 -17.13
N TYR A 55 -3.29 16.28 -17.07
CA TYR A 55 -3.71 15.04 -17.72
C TYR A 55 -4.41 14.11 -16.71
N ASP A 56 -5.56 13.57 -17.12
CA ASP A 56 -6.26 12.53 -16.39
C ASP A 56 -5.74 11.17 -16.90
N ILE A 57 -4.61 10.73 -16.33
CA ILE A 57 -3.88 9.55 -16.81
C ILE A 57 -4.40 8.24 -16.21
N TYR A 58 -5.26 8.31 -15.18
CA TYR A 58 -5.77 7.11 -14.52
C TYR A 58 -7.10 6.66 -15.11
N PRO A 59 -7.26 5.37 -15.41
CA PRO A 59 -8.53 4.82 -15.87
C PRO A 59 -9.66 5.08 -14.86
N THR A 60 -10.83 5.36 -15.37
CA THR A 60 -12.04 5.48 -14.56
C THR A 60 -13.07 4.45 -15.02
N TRP A 61 -13.94 4.06 -14.11
CA TRP A 61 -15.05 3.14 -14.39
C TRP A 61 -16.28 3.53 -13.57
N PRO A 62 -17.50 3.18 -14.03
CA PRO A 62 -18.70 3.45 -13.27
C PRO A 62 -18.77 2.56 -12.04
N VAL A 63 -19.19 3.13 -10.90
CA VAL A 63 -19.48 2.40 -9.67
C VAL A 63 -20.99 2.13 -9.60
N SER A 64 -21.38 0.93 -9.18
CA SER A 64 -22.78 0.58 -8.99
C SER A 64 -23.44 1.49 -7.95
N LYS A 65 -24.59 2.06 -8.30
CA LYS A 65 -25.41 2.86 -7.39
C LYS A 65 -26.43 2.02 -6.62
N GLU A 66 -26.64 0.78 -7.05
CA GLU A 66 -27.62 -0.13 -6.43
C GLU A 66 -27.13 -0.71 -5.11
N LEU A 67 -25.81 -0.94 -5.01
CA LEU A 67 -25.16 -1.51 -3.82
C LEU A 67 -23.95 -0.63 -3.40
N PRO A 68 -24.20 0.59 -2.93
CA PRO A 68 -23.11 1.54 -2.63
C PRO A 68 -22.22 1.09 -1.46
N ASN A 69 -22.71 0.21 -0.59
CA ASN A 69 -21.95 -0.34 0.54
C ASN A 69 -21.06 -1.54 0.16
N ASP A 70 -21.25 -2.11 -1.04
CA ASP A 70 -20.47 -3.26 -1.51
C ASP A 70 -19.28 -2.82 -2.37
N VAL A 71 -18.92 -1.54 -2.30
CA VAL A 71 -17.83 -0.95 -3.08
C VAL A 71 -16.62 -0.76 -2.17
N PHE A 72 -15.54 -1.47 -2.47
CA PHE A 72 -14.27 -1.25 -1.81
C PHE A 72 -13.69 0.11 -2.21
N THR A 73 -13.19 0.88 -1.23
CA THR A 73 -12.46 2.12 -1.48
C THR A 73 -11.08 2.01 -0.84
N PHE A 74 -10.02 2.17 -1.64
CA PHE A 74 -8.67 2.29 -1.11
C PHE A 74 -8.57 3.60 -0.33
N ALA A 75 -8.29 3.52 0.96
CA ALA A 75 -8.29 4.67 1.85
C ALA A 75 -6.94 4.83 2.54
N ARG A 76 -6.37 6.03 2.41
CA ARG A 76 -5.07 6.40 2.96
C ARG A 76 -5.23 7.24 4.21
N ILE A 77 -4.52 6.91 5.28
CA ILE A 77 -4.50 7.70 6.52
C ILE A 77 -3.61 8.93 6.34
N ARG A 78 -4.16 10.09 6.63
CA ARG A 78 -3.44 11.35 6.83
C ARG A 78 -3.09 11.51 8.30
N TYR A 79 -1.81 11.65 8.59
CA TYR A 79 -1.29 11.78 9.94
C TYR A 79 -0.32 12.97 10.04
N ASN A 80 -0.01 13.40 11.27
CA ASN A 80 0.98 14.43 11.54
C ASN A 80 2.38 13.82 11.66
N SER A 81 3.38 14.55 11.15
CA SER A 81 4.80 14.19 11.29
C SER A 81 5.50 15.09 12.31
N ALA A 82 6.31 14.49 13.17
CA ALA A 82 7.11 15.20 14.17
C ALA A 82 8.20 16.11 13.56
N TYR A 83 8.61 15.81 12.33
CA TYR A 83 9.62 16.57 11.61
C TYR A 83 9.00 17.41 10.49
N GLY A 84 8.52 18.62 10.84
CA GLY A 84 8.36 19.72 9.89
C GLY A 84 9.73 20.21 9.38
N GLY A 85 10.65 19.28 9.04
CA GLY A 85 12.04 19.56 8.73
C GLY A 85 12.20 20.17 7.34
N ARG A 86 13.16 21.09 7.24
CA ARG A 86 13.61 21.91 6.08
C ARG A 86 13.96 21.09 4.82
N TRP A 87 13.88 19.76 4.86
CA TRP A 87 14.20 18.82 3.78
C TRP A 87 12.99 18.18 3.12
N SER A 88 11.81 18.27 3.73
CA SER A 88 10.59 17.82 3.11
C SER A 88 10.11 18.90 2.12
N ARG A 89 10.26 18.66 0.83
CA ARG A 89 9.78 19.54 -0.27
C ARG A 89 8.25 19.77 -0.25
N GLY A 90 7.56 19.38 0.80
CA GLY A 90 6.11 19.50 0.96
C GLY A 90 5.62 19.75 2.39
N GLY A 91 6.49 20.23 3.32
CA GLY A 91 6.01 20.68 4.64
C GLY A 91 5.43 19.58 5.53
N GLY A 92 6.18 18.45 5.76
CA GLY A 92 5.76 17.43 6.72
C GLY A 92 4.67 16.47 6.23
N ARG A 93 4.55 16.25 4.93
CA ARG A 93 3.50 15.44 4.31
C ARG A 93 3.98 14.03 3.91
N GLN A 94 4.69 13.34 4.78
CA GLN A 94 5.17 11.98 4.49
C GLN A 94 4.03 10.99 4.22
N TRP A 95 2.88 11.17 4.86
CA TRP A 95 1.68 10.38 4.57
C TRP A 95 1.23 10.44 3.10
N SER A 96 1.66 11.44 2.34
CA SER A 96 1.31 11.63 0.92
C SER A 96 2.43 11.25 -0.05
N THR A 97 3.46 10.53 0.38
CA THR A 97 4.43 9.89 -0.51
C THR A 97 3.67 8.96 -1.46
N ASP A 98 4.06 8.90 -2.73
CA ASP A 98 3.44 8.12 -3.82
C ASP A 98 1.95 8.44 -4.11
N TYR A 99 1.40 9.43 -3.42
CA TYR A 99 0.02 9.85 -3.64
C TYR A 99 -0.06 10.82 -4.85
N PRO A 100 -1.01 10.68 -5.76
CA PRO A 100 -2.12 9.71 -5.76
C PRO A 100 -1.83 8.43 -6.57
N ASP A 101 -0.66 8.33 -7.19
CA ASP A 101 -0.34 7.31 -8.19
C ASP A 101 -0.51 5.89 -7.62
N SER A 102 0.06 5.60 -6.45
CA SER A 102 -0.03 4.28 -5.83
C SER A 102 -1.47 3.87 -5.51
N ASP A 103 -2.28 4.79 -4.97
CA ASP A 103 -3.66 4.53 -4.56
C ASP A 103 -4.57 4.26 -5.76
N LEU A 104 -4.41 5.04 -6.83
CA LEU A 104 -5.22 4.94 -8.04
C LEU A 104 -4.85 3.71 -8.87
N ASN A 105 -3.56 3.41 -8.98
CA ASN A 105 -3.07 2.22 -9.66
C ASN A 105 -3.49 0.95 -8.91
N MET A 106 -3.37 0.94 -7.58
CA MET A 106 -3.83 -0.20 -6.77
C MET A 106 -5.34 -0.41 -6.89
N SER A 107 -6.14 0.66 -6.85
CA SER A 107 -7.58 0.60 -7.09
C SER A 107 -7.92 0.03 -8.46
N TYR A 108 -7.20 0.45 -9.49
CA TYR A 108 -7.39 -0.05 -10.85
C TYR A 108 -7.02 -1.53 -10.98
N ARG A 109 -5.90 -1.96 -10.41
CA ARG A 109 -5.50 -3.38 -10.44
C ARG A 109 -6.43 -4.28 -9.63
N LEU A 110 -6.94 -3.82 -8.49
CA LEU A 110 -7.99 -4.54 -7.77
C LEU A 110 -9.23 -4.74 -8.62
N GLN A 111 -9.70 -3.70 -9.31
CA GLN A 111 -10.86 -3.78 -10.21
C GLN A 111 -10.61 -4.73 -11.38
N GLN A 112 -9.39 -4.79 -11.91
CA GLN A 112 -9.06 -5.66 -13.05
C GLN A 112 -8.84 -7.13 -12.66
N LEU A 113 -8.17 -7.37 -11.55
CA LEU A 113 -7.65 -8.69 -11.20
C LEU A 113 -8.56 -9.47 -10.24
N THR A 114 -9.63 -8.83 -9.75
CA THR A 114 -10.52 -9.44 -8.76
C THR A 114 -12.00 -9.24 -9.14
N SER A 115 -12.90 -9.86 -8.37
CA SER A 115 -14.34 -9.63 -8.48
C SER A 115 -14.85 -8.50 -7.60
N LEU A 116 -13.97 -7.78 -6.91
CA LEU A 116 -14.36 -6.64 -6.08
C LEU A 116 -14.87 -5.49 -6.97
N GLN A 117 -15.95 -4.87 -6.54
CA GLN A 117 -16.31 -3.56 -7.04
C GLN A 117 -15.48 -2.52 -6.31
N VAL A 118 -14.69 -1.76 -7.04
CA VAL A 118 -13.72 -0.81 -6.48
C VAL A 118 -14.10 0.62 -6.85
N ASN A 119 -14.00 1.53 -5.89
CA ASN A 119 -14.12 2.96 -6.16
C ASN A 119 -12.85 3.44 -6.89
N PRO A 120 -12.96 4.04 -8.09
CA PRO A 120 -11.80 4.52 -8.83
C PRO A 120 -11.08 5.69 -8.16
N ASN A 121 -11.69 6.38 -7.21
CA ASN A 121 -11.18 7.64 -6.69
C ASN A 121 -10.33 7.50 -5.41
N GLY A 122 -10.42 6.38 -4.70
CA GLY A 122 -9.78 6.27 -3.38
C GLY A 122 -10.35 7.26 -2.35
N ALA A 123 -9.70 7.36 -1.19
CA ALA A 123 -10.07 8.32 -0.14
C ALA A 123 -8.86 8.71 0.73
N ILE A 124 -8.89 9.92 1.29
CA ILE A 124 -7.99 10.35 2.37
C ILE A 124 -8.81 10.38 3.66
N VAL A 125 -8.26 9.80 4.73
CA VAL A 125 -8.93 9.63 6.03
C VAL A 125 -8.04 10.20 7.12
N ASP A 126 -8.56 11.11 7.92
CA ASP A 126 -7.91 11.54 9.16
C ASP A 126 -8.07 10.49 10.26
N ILE A 127 -7.21 10.54 11.28
CA ILE A 127 -7.32 9.63 12.44
C ILE A 127 -8.48 10.13 13.34
N VAL A 128 -9.69 10.00 12.81
CA VAL A 128 -10.96 10.37 13.45
C VAL A 128 -11.92 9.20 13.32
N ALA A 129 -12.49 8.75 14.44
CA ALA A 129 -13.35 7.57 14.49
C ALA A 129 -14.50 7.59 13.47
N GLU A 130 -15.11 8.78 13.27
CA GLU A 130 -16.21 8.99 12.33
C GLU A 130 -15.79 8.71 10.87
N GLN A 131 -14.57 9.05 10.51
CA GLN A 131 -14.05 8.80 9.16
C GLN A 131 -13.56 7.36 9.00
N MET A 132 -12.72 6.87 9.94
CA MET A 132 -12.08 5.56 9.85
C MET A 132 -13.08 4.39 9.76
N ARG A 133 -14.19 4.48 10.48
CA ARG A 133 -15.20 3.41 10.56
C ARG A 133 -15.87 3.05 9.22
N HIS A 134 -15.77 3.91 8.21
CA HIS A 134 -16.35 3.67 6.89
C HIS A 134 -15.50 2.77 5.99
N TYR A 135 -14.26 2.50 6.40
CA TYR A 135 -13.30 1.76 5.59
C TYR A 135 -12.78 0.54 6.37
N PRO A 136 -12.96 -0.68 5.86
CA PRO A 136 -12.47 -1.88 6.53
C PRO A 136 -10.94 -2.02 6.47
N PHE A 137 -10.32 -1.37 5.48
CA PHE A 137 -8.89 -1.35 5.23
C PHE A 137 -8.40 0.09 5.14
N LEU A 138 -7.30 0.39 5.83
CA LEU A 138 -6.63 1.68 5.78
C LEU A 138 -5.13 1.50 5.52
N TYR A 139 -4.56 2.38 4.71
CA TYR A 139 -3.17 2.38 4.32
C TYR A 139 -2.41 3.54 4.94
N MET A 140 -1.23 3.26 5.49
CA MET A 140 -0.29 4.25 6.05
C MET A 140 1.08 4.03 5.45
N ILE A 141 1.78 5.11 5.13
CA ILE A 141 3.10 5.07 4.51
C ILE A 141 4.06 6.02 5.25
N GLU A 142 5.37 5.78 5.18
CA GLU A 142 6.44 6.66 5.70
C GLU A 142 6.29 7.00 7.20
N VAL A 143 5.88 6.01 7.98
CA VAL A 143 5.56 6.19 9.41
C VAL A 143 6.77 6.43 10.32
N GLY A 144 7.99 6.39 9.77
CA GLY A 144 9.24 6.60 10.52
C GLY A 144 9.35 7.95 11.24
N HIS A 145 8.44 8.88 10.94
CA HIS A 145 8.38 10.20 11.58
C HIS A 145 6.99 10.57 12.07
N ILE A 146 6.12 9.58 12.22
CA ILE A 146 4.75 9.80 12.68
C ILE A 146 4.71 10.43 14.07
N SER A 147 3.77 11.34 14.27
CA SER A 147 3.42 11.90 15.57
C SER A 147 1.92 11.78 15.76
N ILE A 148 1.51 11.07 16.79
CA ILE A 148 0.10 10.88 17.15
C ILE A 148 -0.16 11.32 18.57
N THR A 149 -1.36 11.83 18.81
CA THR A 149 -1.86 12.12 20.15
C THR A 149 -2.40 10.86 20.82
N ASP A 150 -2.60 10.90 22.14
CA ASP A 150 -3.21 9.78 22.87
C ASP A 150 -4.63 9.48 22.39
N GLU A 151 -5.36 10.50 21.94
CA GLU A 151 -6.69 10.36 21.36
C GLU A 151 -6.65 9.64 20.00
N GLU A 152 -5.73 10.03 19.13
CA GLU A 152 -5.51 9.35 17.86
C GLU A 152 -5.06 7.91 18.05
N ALA A 153 -4.15 7.66 19.00
CA ALA A 153 -3.71 6.31 19.35
C ALA A 153 -4.88 5.44 19.83
N LYS A 154 -5.75 6.00 20.68
CA LYS A 154 -6.97 5.33 21.13
C LYS A 154 -7.94 5.07 19.96
N THR A 155 -8.11 6.03 19.08
CA THR A 155 -8.99 5.92 17.91
C THR A 155 -8.53 4.79 16.97
N MET A 156 -7.22 4.72 16.67
CA MET A 156 -6.64 3.65 15.87
C MET A 156 -6.84 2.28 16.52
N ARG A 157 -6.59 2.17 17.83
CA ARG A 157 -6.80 0.94 18.60
C ARG A 157 -8.25 0.47 18.56
N ASP A 158 -9.18 1.38 18.85
CA ASP A 158 -10.62 1.09 18.84
C ASP A 158 -11.08 0.67 17.44
N TYR A 159 -10.63 1.34 16.39
CA TYR A 159 -10.90 0.96 15.01
C TYR A 159 -10.49 -0.48 14.72
N MET A 160 -9.26 -0.85 15.06
CA MET A 160 -8.74 -2.20 14.81
C MET A 160 -9.43 -3.27 15.66
N LEU A 161 -9.75 -2.98 16.92
CA LEU A 161 -10.48 -3.91 17.80
C LEU A 161 -11.93 -4.13 17.33
N ASN A 162 -12.52 -3.17 16.60
CA ASN A 162 -13.85 -3.27 16.03
C ASN A 162 -13.88 -3.83 14.59
N GLY A 163 -12.82 -4.50 14.15
CA GLY A 163 -12.78 -5.18 12.85
C GLY A 163 -12.00 -4.46 11.77
N GLY A 164 -11.56 -3.24 12.00
CA GLY A 164 -10.72 -2.52 11.05
C GLY A 164 -9.34 -3.13 10.90
N PHE A 165 -8.69 -2.84 9.77
CA PHE A 165 -7.35 -3.31 9.43
C PHE A 165 -6.48 -2.15 8.95
N ILE A 166 -5.21 -2.10 9.38
CA ILE A 166 -4.23 -1.10 8.93
C ILE A 166 -3.03 -1.79 8.30
N MET A 167 -2.70 -1.39 7.07
CA MET A 167 -1.42 -1.71 6.43
C MET A 167 -0.48 -0.51 6.59
N VAL A 168 0.69 -0.78 7.14
CA VAL A 168 1.80 0.18 7.26
C VAL A 168 2.90 -0.24 6.30
N ASP A 169 3.44 0.72 5.52
CA ASP A 169 4.36 0.45 4.44
C ASP A 169 5.43 1.55 4.29
N ASP A 170 6.45 1.30 3.50
CA ASP A 170 7.50 2.24 3.07
C ASP A 170 8.13 3.05 4.21
N PHE A 171 8.85 2.37 5.06
CA PHE A 171 9.78 3.02 5.98
C PHE A 171 11.00 2.12 6.24
N TRP A 172 12.17 2.75 6.34
CA TRP A 172 13.43 2.04 6.19
C TRP A 172 14.41 2.34 7.31
N GLY A 173 15.15 1.30 7.70
CA GLY A 173 16.25 1.39 8.64
C GLY A 173 15.82 1.38 10.10
N THR A 174 16.82 1.28 10.98
CA THR A 174 16.62 1.14 12.44
C THR A 174 16.02 2.39 13.06
N GLU A 175 16.46 3.59 12.65
CA GLU A 175 15.97 4.84 13.22
C GLU A 175 14.46 5.02 12.96
N ALA A 176 14.00 4.76 11.73
CA ALA A 176 12.59 4.84 11.39
C ALA A 176 11.73 3.82 12.17
N TRP A 177 12.29 2.60 12.39
CA TRP A 177 11.63 1.61 13.25
C TRP A 177 11.51 2.09 14.69
N GLU A 178 12.59 2.57 15.30
CA GLU A 178 12.60 3.04 16.69
C GLU A 178 11.61 4.20 16.91
N ASN A 179 11.53 5.13 15.96
CA ASN A 179 10.55 6.22 15.99
C ASN A 179 9.11 5.71 15.88
N PHE A 180 8.84 4.78 14.95
CA PHE A 180 7.51 4.21 14.81
C PHE A 180 7.12 3.33 16.01
N GLU A 181 8.07 2.64 16.63
CA GLU A 181 7.83 1.84 17.84
C GLU A 181 7.28 2.68 19.01
N VAL A 182 7.63 3.96 19.10
CA VAL A 182 7.06 4.87 20.10
C VAL A 182 5.55 5.04 19.85
N ALA A 183 5.13 5.29 18.62
CA ALA A 183 3.71 5.39 18.28
C ALA A 183 2.99 4.04 18.49
N LEU A 184 3.63 2.92 18.12
CA LEU A 184 3.07 1.59 18.37
C LEU A 184 2.84 1.31 19.85
N LYS A 185 3.72 1.77 20.74
CA LYS A 185 3.54 1.64 22.20
C LYS A 185 2.40 2.51 22.73
N GLN A 186 2.11 3.67 22.11
CA GLN A 186 0.91 4.46 22.44
C GLN A 186 -0.37 3.74 21.99
N ILE A 187 -0.36 3.16 20.77
CA ILE A 187 -1.51 2.41 20.25
C ILE A 187 -1.69 1.11 21.04
N TRP A 188 -0.63 0.36 21.27
CA TRP A 188 -0.63 -0.98 21.86
C TRP A 188 0.35 -1.10 23.04
N PRO A 189 0.05 -0.54 24.22
CA PRO A 189 0.98 -0.58 25.37
C PRO A 189 1.28 -2.01 25.85
N ASP A 190 0.31 -2.93 25.72
CA ASP A 190 0.39 -4.29 26.28
C ASP A 190 0.45 -5.39 25.22
N ARG A 191 0.42 -5.05 23.91
CA ARG A 191 0.48 -6.06 22.84
C ARG A 191 1.88 -6.19 22.27
N LYS A 192 2.22 -7.42 21.90
CA LYS A 192 3.46 -7.72 21.17
C LYS A 192 3.30 -7.46 19.70
N ILE A 193 4.37 -6.95 19.10
CA ILE A 193 4.54 -6.89 17.67
C ILE A 193 5.32 -8.15 17.28
N GLU A 194 4.74 -8.98 16.43
CA GLU A 194 5.28 -10.30 16.08
C GLU A 194 5.73 -10.31 14.62
N GLU A 195 6.82 -11.00 14.33
CA GLU A 195 7.20 -11.29 12.94
C GLU A 195 6.20 -12.27 12.34
N ILE A 196 5.61 -11.94 11.20
CA ILE A 196 4.61 -12.77 10.51
C ILE A 196 5.35 -13.84 9.69
N PRO A 197 5.15 -15.13 9.93
CA PRO A 197 5.78 -16.19 9.15
C PRO A 197 5.24 -16.23 7.72
N LEU A 198 6.05 -16.73 6.78
CA LEU A 198 5.67 -16.80 5.36
C LEU A 198 4.44 -17.69 5.11
N GLU A 199 4.18 -18.64 6.01
CA GLU A 199 3.02 -19.53 5.99
C GLU A 199 1.71 -18.84 6.36
N HIS A 200 1.78 -17.60 6.86
CA HIS A 200 0.58 -16.84 7.23
C HIS A 200 -0.26 -16.51 6.00
N GLU A 201 -1.58 -16.53 6.18
CA GLU A 201 -2.57 -16.37 5.10
C GLU A 201 -2.37 -15.10 4.27
N ILE A 202 -1.90 -13.99 4.83
CA ILE A 202 -1.63 -12.74 4.08
C ILE A 202 -0.69 -12.95 2.90
N PHE A 203 0.12 -13.99 2.88
CA PHE A 203 0.99 -14.32 1.74
C PHE A 203 0.35 -15.29 0.75
N HIS A 204 -0.89 -15.74 1.00
CA HIS A 204 -1.51 -16.84 0.22
C HIS A 204 -3.01 -16.67 -0.06
N MET A 205 -3.61 -15.51 0.26
CA MET A 205 -5.06 -15.29 0.11
C MET A 205 -5.56 -15.50 -1.32
N VAL A 206 -4.96 -14.80 -2.28
CA VAL A 206 -5.28 -14.83 -3.71
C VAL A 206 -4.10 -15.34 -4.50
N PHE A 207 -2.92 -14.78 -4.22
CA PHE A 207 -1.67 -15.09 -4.91
C PHE A 207 -0.69 -15.81 -3.97
N PRO A 208 -0.09 -16.95 -4.39
CA PRO A 208 0.89 -17.66 -3.56
C PRO A 208 2.25 -16.95 -3.58
N ILE A 209 2.57 -16.18 -2.57
CA ILE A 209 3.87 -15.55 -2.39
C ILE A 209 4.82 -16.55 -1.73
N LYS A 210 5.97 -16.78 -2.35
CA LYS A 210 6.92 -17.83 -1.93
C LYS A 210 8.12 -17.30 -1.13
N VAL A 211 8.32 -15.99 -1.12
CA VAL A 211 9.36 -15.30 -0.37
C VAL A 211 8.79 -13.99 0.13
N LYS A 212 9.23 -13.53 1.27
CA LYS A 212 8.89 -12.18 1.74
C LYS A 212 9.56 -11.17 0.80
N PRO A 213 8.82 -10.41 -0.01
CA PRO A 213 9.43 -9.52 -0.97
C PRO A 213 10.07 -8.31 -0.27
N GLN A 214 11.22 -7.89 -0.75
CA GLN A 214 11.81 -6.59 -0.45
C GLN A 214 11.78 -5.78 -1.74
N ILE A 215 11.00 -4.71 -1.74
CA ILE A 215 10.76 -3.87 -2.91
C ILE A 215 11.46 -2.54 -2.64
N PRO A 216 12.53 -2.21 -3.38
CA PRO A 216 13.25 -0.95 -3.21
C PRO A 216 12.60 0.16 -4.03
N HIS A 217 12.85 1.42 -3.65
CA HIS A 217 12.57 2.56 -4.52
C HIS A 217 13.26 2.40 -5.88
N ILE A 218 12.62 2.79 -6.98
CA ILE A 218 13.10 2.60 -8.36
C ILE A 218 14.50 3.20 -8.60
N ARG A 219 14.90 4.23 -7.87
CA ARG A 219 16.26 4.81 -7.93
C ARG A 219 17.37 3.79 -7.64
N TYR A 220 17.05 2.68 -6.98
CA TYR A 220 18.01 1.60 -6.69
C TYR A 220 18.00 0.50 -7.76
N ALA A 221 17.21 0.63 -8.84
CA ALA A 221 17.08 -0.39 -9.88
C ALA A 221 18.44 -0.86 -10.46
N GLU A 222 19.38 0.07 -10.70
CA GLU A 222 20.72 -0.27 -11.17
C GLU A 222 21.52 -1.12 -10.18
N TYR A 223 21.35 -0.91 -8.87
CA TYR A 223 22.01 -1.72 -7.84
C TYR A 223 21.40 -3.10 -7.76
N VAL A 224 20.08 -3.22 -7.95
CA VAL A 224 19.41 -4.52 -8.03
C VAL A 224 19.92 -5.29 -9.24
N ILE A 225 19.96 -4.68 -10.42
CA ILE A 225 20.42 -5.31 -11.66
C ILE A 225 21.88 -5.77 -11.56
N ASN A 226 22.76 -4.92 -11.03
CA ASN A 226 24.20 -5.16 -11.06
C ASN A 226 24.72 -5.96 -9.85
N GLN A 227 24.05 -5.88 -8.70
CA GLN A 227 24.55 -6.39 -7.42
C GLN A 227 23.52 -7.23 -6.65
N GLY A 228 22.25 -7.28 -7.08
CA GLY A 228 21.19 -7.98 -6.37
C GLY A 228 20.77 -7.31 -5.06
N ILE A 229 21.11 -6.03 -4.87
CA ILE A 229 20.79 -5.27 -3.64
C ILE A 229 19.36 -4.74 -3.76
N THR A 230 18.45 -5.21 -2.90
CA THR A 230 17.03 -4.84 -2.87
C THR A 230 16.67 -3.91 -1.70
N TYR A 231 17.65 -3.45 -0.94
CA TYR A 231 17.44 -2.57 0.20
C TYR A 231 18.04 -1.17 -0.03
N GLU A 232 17.58 -0.21 0.73
CA GLU A 232 18.06 1.16 0.70
C GLU A 232 19.34 1.29 1.54
N PHE A 233 20.49 1.08 0.91
CA PHE A 233 21.80 0.98 1.59
C PHE A 233 22.26 2.29 2.27
N ASP A 234 21.63 3.42 2.00
CA ASP A 234 21.81 4.68 2.70
C ASP A 234 20.99 4.79 4.00
N LYS A 235 20.21 3.75 4.32
CA LYS A 235 19.43 3.61 5.56
C LYS A 235 20.01 2.48 6.42
N PRO A 236 20.76 2.74 7.47
CA PRO A 236 21.35 1.70 8.33
C PRO A 236 20.28 0.76 8.92
N GLY A 237 20.48 -0.56 8.79
CA GLY A 237 19.55 -1.57 9.27
C GLY A 237 18.43 -1.91 8.29
N SER A 238 18.57 -1.54 6.99
CA SER A 238 17.60 -1.82 5.93
C SER A 238 17.85 -3.14 5.19
N GLU A 239 18.91 -3.87 5.51
CA GLU A 239 19.36 -5.04 4.75
C GLU A 239 18.32 -6.18 4.69
N HIS A 240 17.46 -6.27 5.70
CA HIS A 240 16.49 -7.34 5.82
C HIS A 240 15.07 -6.79 5.86
N VAL A 241 14.21 -7.35 5.00
CA VAL A 241 12.78 -7.06 5.02
C VAL A 241 12.10 -7.74 6.21
N HIS A 242 11.14 -7.03 6.80
CA HIS A 242 10.30 -7.55 7.88
C HIS A 242 8.83 -7.31 7.59
N TYR A 243 8.03 -8.34 7.79
CA TYR A 243 6.58 -8.25 7.85
C TYR A 243 6.16 -8.56 9.28
N ARG A 244 5.83 -7.53 10.02
CA ARG A 244 5.43 -7.64 11.43
C ARG A 244 3.94 -7.41 11.57
N GLY A 245 3.36 -7.91 12.65
CA GLY A 245 1.93 -7.81 12.86
C GLY A 245 1.53 -7.60 14.31
N VAL A 246 0.37 -7.00 14.47
CA VAL A 246 -0.35 -6.92 15.74
C VAL A 246 -1.61 -7.77 15.64
N PHE A 247 -1.78 -8.71 16.55
CA PHE A 247 -2.88 -9.66 16.56
C PHE A 247 -3.85 -9.37 17.71
N ASP A 248 -5.13 -9.63 17.48
CA ASP A 248 -6.13 -9.64 18.55
C ASP A 248 -6.06 -10.93 19.38
N ASP A 249 -6.93 -11.05 20.39
CA ASP A 249 -6.96 -12.21 21.30
C ASP A 249 -7.43 -13.49 20.63
N LYS A 250 -8.04 -13.39 19.43
CA LYS A 250 -8.47 -14.50 18.59
C LYS A 250 -7.47 -14.84 17.49
N ARG A 251 -6.31 -14.18 17.49
CA ARG A 251 -5.25 -14.33 16.48
C ARG A 251 -5.61 -13.77 15.10
N ARG A 252 -6.63 -12.90 14.98
CA ARG A 252 -6.83 -12.10 13.78
C ARG A 252 -5.71 -11.04 13.68
N LEU A 253 -5.06 -10.95 12.56
CA LEU A 253 -4.11 -9.87 12.29
C LEU A 253 -4.89 -8.56 12.10
N MET A 254 -4.59 -7.56 12.91
CA MET A 254 -5.24 -6.25 12.91
C MET A 254 -4.42 -5.19 12.20
N MET A 255 -3.10 -5.33 12.23
CA MET A 255 -2.15 -4.43 11.58
C MET A 255 -1.04 -5.27 10.97
N VAL A 256 -0.71 -5.02 9.70
CA VAL A 256 0.52 -5.49 9.07
C VAL A 256 1.48 -4.33 8.91
N ILE A 257 2.75 -4.57 9.23
CA ILE A 257 3.83 -3.58 9.19
C ILE A 257 4.89 -4.10 8.24
N CYS A 258 4.97 -3.50 7.06
CA CYS A 258 5.95 -3.80 6.02
C CYS A 258 7.16 -2.88 6.22
N TRP A 259 8.16 -3.36 6.95
CA TRP A 259 9.37 -2.60 7.28
C TRP A 259 10.54 -3.02 6.39
N ASN A 260 11.32 -2.07 5.93
CA ASN A 260 12.40 -2.23 4.95
C ASN A 260 11.89 -2.77 3.59
N THR A 261 10.76 -2.27 3.15
CA THR A 261 10.19 -2.53 1.83
C THR A 261 9.23 -1.40 1.49
N ASP A 262 9.03 -1.16 0.21
CA ASP A 262 8.18 -0.12 -0.35
C ASP A 262 7.21 -0.75 -1.36
N THR A 263 6.07 -1.21 -0.85
CA THR A 263 5.05 -1.83 -1.70
C THR A 263 4.35 -0.76 -2.54
N GLY A 264 4.21 0.46 -1.99
CA GLY A 264 3.63 1.63 -2.63
C GLY A 264 4.37 2.08 -3.86
N GLU A 265 5.71 2.06 -3.85
CA GLU A 265 6.55 2.33 -5.02
C GLU A 265 6.25 1.36 -6.17
N GLY A 266 6.04 0.08 -5.85
CA GLY A 266 5.67 -0.91 -6.87
C GLY A 266 4.32 -0.60 -7.53
N TRP A 267 3.43 0.13 -6.87
CA TRP A 267 2.16 0.60 -7.44
C TRP A 267 2.32 1.96 -8.13
N GLU A 268 3.08 2.89 -7.52
CA GLU A 268 3.33 4.24 -8.07
C GLU A 268 4.01 4.16 -9.43
N GLN A 269 5.02 3.30 -9.55
CA GLN A 269 5.88 3.22 -10.74
C GLN A 269 5.29 2.40 -11.89
N GLU A 270 3.99 2.17 -11.90
CA GLU A 270 3.33 1.53 -13.02
C GLU A 270 3.54 2.33 -14.32
N GLY A 271 4.13 1.67 -15.32
CA GLY A 271 4.42 2.30 -16.61
C GLY A 271 5.69 3.18 -16.67
N SER A 272 6.39 3.39 -15.55
CA SER A 272 7.61 4.20 -15.52
C SER A 272 8.81 3.46 -16.12
N ASP A 273 9.03 2.22 -15.72
CA ASP A 273 10.11 1.36 -16.19
C ASP A 273 9.62 -0.09 -16.37
N PRO A 274 9.70 -0.67 -17.59
CA PRO A 274 9.20 -2.01 -17.86
C PRO A 274 9.94 -3.13 -17.13
N TRP A 275 11.22 -2.94 -16.78
CA TRP A 275 11.97 -3.93 -16.01
C TRP A 275 11.52 -3.90 -14.55
N TYR A 276 11.45 -2.70 -13.94
CA TYR A 276 11.01 -2.53 -12.55
C TYR A 276 9.58 -3.06 -12.38
N PHE A 277 8.69 -2.77 -13.32
CA PHE A 277 7.31 -3.27 -13.30
C PHE A 277 7.26 -4.80 -13.24
N ARG A 278 8.01 -5.50 -14.12
CA ARG A 278 8.03 -6.98 -14.15
C ARG A 278 8.67 -7.59 -12.90
N GLU A 279 9.76 -7.00 -12.39
CA GLU A 279 10.50 -7.59 -11.29
C GLU A 279 9.88 -7.29 -9.91
N PHE A 280 9.21 -6.16 -9.75
CA PHE A 280 8.68 -5.75 -8.46
C PHE A 280 7.16 -5.55 -8.46
N SER A 281 6.60 -4.75 -9.36
CA SER A 281 5.18 -4.40 -9.36
C SER A 281 4.29 -5.63 -9.60
N GLU A 282 4.46 -6.27 -10.77
CA GLU A 282 3.66 -7.42 -11.18
C GLU A 282 3.95 -8.68 -10.36
N LYS A 283 5.22 -8.89 -10.02
CA LYS A 283 5.67 -10.11 -9.34
C LYS A 283 5.38 -10.11 -7.84
N TYR A 284 5.41 -8.95 -7.20
CA TYR A 284 5.36 -8.85 -5.74
C TYR A 284 4.36 -7.81 -5.23
N ALA A 285 4.46 -6.54 -5.64
CA ALA A 285 3.73 -5.45 -5.02
C ALA A 285 2.21 -5.60 -5.16
N TYR A 286 1.70 -5.82 -6.37
CA TYR A 286 0.27 -6.06 -6.58
C TYR A 286 -0.21 -7.37 -5.95
N PRO A 287 0.46 -8.52 -6.13
CA PRO A 287 0.07 -9.75 -5.44
C PRO A 287 0.01 -9.62 -3.93
N LEU A 288 0.98 -8.97 -3.31
CA LEU A 288 1.01 -8.77 -1.86
C LEU A 288 -0.11 -7.85 -1.39
N GLY A 289 -0.27 -6.68 -2.02
CA GLY A 289 -1.32 -5.72 -1.67
C GLY A 289 -2.72 -6.31 -1.82
N ILE A 290 -2.97 -7.06 -2.89
CA ILE A 290 -4.25 -7.76 -3.10
C ILE A 290 -4.47 -8.80 -2.01
N ASN A 291 -3.47 -9.61 -1.67
CA ASN A 291 -3.57 -10.58 -0.59
C ASN A 291 -3.93 -9.93 0.75
N ILE A 292 -3.23 -8.84 1.12
CA ILE A 292 -3.46 -8.12 2.38
C ILE A 292 -4.87 -7.52 2.41
N ILE A 293 -5.33 -6.90 1.32
CA ILE A 293 -6.68 -6.34 1.22
C ILE A 293 -7.74 -7.46 1.35
N PHE A 294 -7.55 -8.59 0.68
CA PHE A 294 -8.48 -9.72 0.79
C PHE A 294 -8.50 -10.30 2.21
N TYR A 295 -7.35 -10.39 2.87
CA TYR A 295 -7.30 -10.77 4.28
C TYR A 295 -8.14 -9.80 5.14
N ALA A 296 -7.95 -8.50 4.98
CA ALA A 296 -8.68 -7.48 5.72
C ALA A 296 -10.20 -7.54 5.51
N LEU A 297 -10.65 -7.92 4.31
CA LEU A 297 -12.08 -8.00 3.98
C LEU A 297 -12.76 -9.30 4.44
N THR A 298 -11.98 -10.31 4.84
CA THR A 298 -12.51 -11.65 5.16
C THR A 298 -12.28 -12.08 6.61
N HIS A 299 -11.55 -11.31 7.39
CA HIS A 299 -11.22 -11.57 8.79
C HIS A 299 -11.54 -10.36 9.66
#